data_7abc750fedcc168f76fd04ae4d9b747b
#
_entry.id   7abc750fedcc168f76fd04ae4d9b747b
#
_cell.length_a   1.000
_cell.length_b   1.000
_cell.length_c   1.000
_cell.angle_alpha   90.00
_cell.angle_beta   90.00
_cell.angle_gamma   90.00
#
_symmetry.space_group_name_H-M   'P 1'
#
loop_
_entity.id
_entity.type
_entity.pdbx_description
1 polymer ?
#
loop_
_entity_poly.entity_id
_entity_poly.type
_entity_poly.pdbx_seq_one_letter_code
_entity_poly.pdbx_strand_id
1 'polypeptide(L)'
;MEGTERMGKDAQDSSKAVSQKKNILLVVPKLDQGGLERVCVRTARILGEDCNVFIAAFDPSEPAYDLTGLSVYDLHAPAAKGRVGKVLRVFDRAWKLRRLKKKLSADVTYSFGPTANRANIAAGGCGEMWCGLRSFADLEKEKELAVIARKSRRLICCSKVLAKEAEVRCGFSGADVLYNPYRIEELSELAKVQDEELEAVRDRLRASGGKLIVSMGREDYPKGYWHLLKSFSLVAQKLPEVRLSIVGSGDFSRYEILAQKLGIREKVIFAGMKKNPFPWLAAADLYAGASLFEGFPNALVEAMSLGTPVVSTNCMTGPAEILAKDYEKAMLCPDEQDGEYGILTAQLEPGENLDPDVITDGERRFAAALERMLTDEKLRSSYAAAAKLRAEDFSEEAYRKKLLSFME
;
A
#
# COMPACT_ATOMS: atom_id res chain seq x y z
N MET A 1 81.88 -21.03 -5.29
CA MET A 1 80.99 -21.98 -6.00
C MET A 1 79.58 -21.61 -5.70
N GLU A 2 78.99 -21.16 -6.74
CA GLU A 2 77.75 -20.45 -6.84
C GLU A 2 76.52 -21.29 -6.45
N GLY A 3 75.63 -20.70 -5.65
CA GLY A 3 74.33 -21.24 -5.34
C GLY A 3 73.30 -20.16 -5.70
N THR A 4 72.69 -20.35 -6.86
CA THR A 4 71.66 -19.45 -7.42
C THR A 4 70.30 -19.64 -6.70
N GLU A 5 69.86 -18.61 -5.98
CA GLU A 5 68.50 -18.49 -5.47
C GLU A 5 67.52 -18.22 -6.61
N ARG A 6 66.50 -19.08 -6.73
CA ARG A 6 65.30 -18.85 -7.56
C ARG A 6 64.28 -18.20 -6.68
N MET A 7 64.05 -16.89 -6.86
CA MET A 7 62.86 -16.17 -6.35
C MET A 7 61.64 -16.62 -7.17
N GLY A 8 60.73 -17.30 -6.50
CA GLY A 8 59.38 -17.56 -7.01
C GLY A 8 58.54 -16.30 -7.01
N LYS A 9 58.02 -15.90 -8.16
CA LYS A 9 56.99 -14.89 -8.31
C LYS A 9 55.63 -15.56 -8.14
N ASP A 10 55.07 -15.53 -6.95
CA ASP A 10 53.65 -15.75 -6.73
C ASP A 10 52.95 -14.38 -6.69
N ALA A 11 52.62 -13.85 -7.88
CA ALA A 11 51.67 -12.78 -8.02
C ALA A 11 50.28 -13.41 -7.97
N GLN A 12 49.67 -13.42 -6.82
CA GLN A 12 48.25 -13.69 -6.69
C GLN A 12 47.46 -12.54 -7.38
N ASP A 13 47.00 -12.84 -8.58
CA ASP A 13 46.05 -12.03 -9.33
C ASP A 13 44.68 -12.14 -8.65
N SER A 14 44.44 -11.27 -7.68
CA SER A 14 43.11 -11.08 -7.07
C SER A 14 42.28 -10.13 -7.92
N SER A 15 41.97 -10.55 -9.15
CA SER A 15 40.90 -9.92 -9.92
C SER A 15 39.56 -10.26 -9.25
N LYS A 16 39.11 -9.42 -8.33
CA LYS A 16 37.69 -9.41 -7.94
C LYS A 16 36.88 -9.19 -9.22
N ALA A 17 36.26 -10.25 -9.73
CA ALA A 17 35.31 -10.18 -10.81
C ALA A 17 34.22 -9.16 -10.34
N VAL A 18 34.18 -8.00 -10.95
CA VAL A 18 33.09 -7.03 -10.76
C VAL A 18 31.84 -7.73 -11.24
N SER A 19 31.02 -8.21 -10.32
CA SER A 19 29.74 -8.82 -10.63
C SER A 19 28.95 -7.84 -11.47
N GLN A 20 28.64 -8.18 -12.73
CA GLN A 20 27.87 -7.35 -13.62
C GLN A 20 26.48 -7.15 -13.00
N LYS A 21 26.08 -5.87 -12.79
CA LYS A 21 24.75 -5.52 -12.24
C LYS A 21 23.66 -6.12 -13.10
N LYS A 22 22.68 -6.79 -12.47
CA LYS A 22 21.49 -7.33 -13.17
C LYS A 22 20.64 -6.19 -13.76
N ASN A 23 20.06 -6.43 -14.93
CA ASN A 23 19.15 -5.52 -15.59
C ASN A 23 17.71 -5.87 -15.19
N ILE A 24 17.06 -5.00 -14.44
CA ILE A 24 15.71 -5.18 -13.91
C ILE A 24 14.74 -4.26 -14.65
N LEU A 25 13.72 -4.83 -15.26
CA LEU A 25 12.64 -4.08 -15.91
C LEU A 25 11.36 -4.14 -15.06
N LEU A 26 10.98 -3.01 -14.49
CA LEU A 26 9.71 -2.84 -13.78
C LEU A 26 8.63 -2.44 -14.78
N VAL A 27 7.45 -3.05 -14.69
CA VAL A 27 6.34 -2.80 -15.64
C VAL A 27 5.10 -2.35 -14.88
N VAL A 28 4.58 -1.18 -15.24
CA VAL A 28 3.42 -0.57 -14.60
C VAL A 28 2.44 -0.04 -15.66
N PRO A 29 1.12 -0.03 -15.40
CA PRO A 29 0.16 0.51 -16.37
C PRO A 29 0.32 2.01 -16.62
N LYS A 30 0.49 2.78 -15.54
CA LYS A 30 0.59 4.24 -15.50
C LYS A 30 1.60 4.67 -14.44
N LEU A 31 1.83 5.97 -14.32
CA LEU A 31 2.61 6.60 -13.25
C LEU A 31 1.83 7.73 -12.58
N ASP A 32 0.48 7.69 -12.69
CA ASP A 32 -0.43 8.60 -11.99
C ASP A 32 -0.48 8.32 -10.48
N GLN A 33 -1.28 9.08 -9.75
CA GLN A 33 -1.34 8.94 -8.29
C GLN A 33 -2.04 7.65 -7.87
N GLY A 34 -1.29 6.73 -7.28
CA GLY A 34 -1.80 5.46 -6.76
C GLY A 34 -0.80 4.71 -5.91
N GLY A 35 -1.28 3.79 -5.08
CA GLY A 35 -0.41 2.99 -4.21
C GLY A 35 0.49 2.02 -4.96
N LEU A 36 0.00 1.46 -6.06
CA LEU A 36 0.74 0.53 -6.92
C LEU A 36 1.90 1.23 -7.64
N GLU A 37 1.63 2.41 -8.20
CA GLU A 37 2.57 3.25 -8.92
C GLU A 37 3.68 3.72 -7.98
N ARG A 38 3.31 4.15 -6.77
CA ARG A 38 4.26 4.54 -5.72
C ARG A 38 5.21 3.41 -5.37
N VAL A 39 4.70 2.19 -5.19
CA VAL A 39 5.55 1.02 -4.91
C VAL A 39 6.50 0.73 -6.07
N CYS A 40 6.05 0.85 -7.33
CA CYS A 40 6.91 0.65 -8.50
C CYS A 40 8.07 1.67 -8.53
N VAL A 41 7.80 2.96 -8.35
CA VAL A 41 8.82 4.02 -8.33
C VAL A 41 9.78 3.84 -7.16
N ARG A 42 9.29 3.51 -5.96
CA ARG A 42 10.14 3.21 -4.81
C ARG A 42 11.01 1.97 -5.03
N THR A 43 10.44 0.91 -5.59
CA THR A 43 11.20 -0.30 -5.97
C THR A 43 12.34 0.04 -6.92
N ALA A 44 12.11 0.91 -7.92
CA ALA A 44 13.16 1.34 -8.84
C ALA A 44 14.29 2.07 -8.13
N ARG A 45 14.00 2.95 -7.19
CA ARG A 45 15.00 3.68 -6.41
C ARG A 45 15.80 2.74 -5.50
N ILE A 46 15.11 1.85 -4.79
CA ILE A 46 15.72 0.88 -3.87
C ILE A 46 16.69 -0.04 -4.61
N LEU A 47 16.28 -0.58 -5.75
CA LEU A 47 17.11 -1.49 -6.54
C LEU A 47 18.22 -0.78 -7.32
N GLY A 48 18.11 0.52 -7.58
CA GLY A 48 19.09 1.29 -8.35
C GLY A 48 20.49 1.31 -7.74
N GLU A 49 20.61 1.02 -6.45
CA GLU A 49 21.90 0.88 -5.78
C GLU A 49 22.66 -0.40 -6.22
N ASP A 50 21.93 -1.51 -6.41
CA ASP A 50 22.49 -2.83 -6.68
C ASP A 50 22.37 -3.27 -8.15
N CYS A 51 21.39 -2.74 -8.88
CA CYS A 51 20.99 -3.17 -10.21
C CYS A 51 20.89 -2.01 -11.20
N ASN A 52 20.90 -2.33 -12.50
CA ASN A 52 20.45 -1.40 -13.54
C ASN A 52 18.93 -1.50 -13.64
N VAL A 53 18.21 -0.44 -13.27
CA VAL A 53 16.75 -0.49 -13.18
C VAL A 53 16.12 0.39 -14.24
N PHE A 54 15.11 -0.15 -14.90
CA PHE A 54 14.32 0.48 -15.94
C PHE A 54 12.84 0.36 -15.60
N ILE A 55 12.06 1.39 -15.89
CA ILE A 55 10.60 1.37 -15.74
C ILE A 55 9.97 1.40 -17.12
N ALA A 56 9.06 0.50 -17.43
CA ALA A 56 8.19 0.55 -18.60
C ALA A 56 6.76 0.88 -18.18
N ALA A 57 6.23 1.99 -18.63
CA ALA A 57 4.83 2.36 -18.45
C ALA A 57 4.07 2.26 -19.77
N PHE A 58 2.80 1.82 -19.73
CA PHE A 58 1.97 1.79 -20.94
C PHE A 58 1.45 3.18 -21.30
N ASP A 59 1.28 4.03 -20.29
CA ASP A 59 0.79 5.39 -20.42
C ASP A 59 1.32 6.21 -19.23
N PRO A 60 2.53 6.79 -19.34
CA PRO A 60 3.13 7.57 -18.26
C PRO A 60 2.68 9.04 -18.25
N SER A 61 1.65 9.40 -19.05
CA SER A 61 1.12 10.76 -19.08
C SER A 61 0.71 11.19 -17.66
N GLU A 62 1.13 12.39 -17.26
CA GLU A 62 0.85 12.98 -15.95
C GLU A 62 1.46 12.20 -14.76
N PRO A 63 2.80 12.03 -14.68
CA PRO A 63 3.41 11.35 -13.55
C PRO A 63 3.18 12.15 -12.25
N ALA A 64 2.65 11.46 -11.22
CA ALA A 64 2.41 12.05 -9.90
C ALA A 64 3.65 11.98 -8.98
N TYR A 65 4.72 11.36 -9.44
CA TYR A 65 5.93 11.12 -8.67
C TYR A 65 7.13 11.78 -9.33
N ASP A 66 8.12 12.19 -8.53
CA ASP A 66 9.41 12.60 -9.05
C ASP A 66 10.12 11.40 -9.71
N LEU A 67 10.41 11.51 -10.99
CA LEU A 67 11.09 10.48 -11.79
C LEU A 67 12.55 10.83 -12.08
N THR A 68 13.08 11.89 -11.49
CA THR A 68 14.45 12.33 -11.68
C THR A 68 15.45 11.21 -11.36
N GLY A 69 16.37 10.94 -12.28
CA GLY A 69 17.36 9.88 -12.17
C GLY A 69 16.86 8.47 -12.50
N LEU A 70 15.58 8.28 -12.81
CA LEU A 70 15.03 6.99 -13.22
C LEU A 70 14.96 6.86 -14.76
N SER A 71 15.31 5.68 -15.27
CA SER A 71 15.19 5.35 -16.70
C SER A 71 13.78 4.88 -17.02
N VAL A 72 12.92 5.77 -17.54
CA VAL A 72 11.52 5.48 -17.84
C VAL A 72 11.28 5.35 -19.34
N TYR A 73 10.61 4.30 -19.75
CA TYR A 73 10.21 4.01 -21.14
C TYR A 73 8.69 4.07 -21.28
N ASP A 74 8.22 5.01 -22.09
CA ASP A 74 6.82 5.04 -22.52
C ASP A 74 6.60 4.04 -23.66
N LEU A 75 5.72 3.09 -23.43
CA LEU A 75 5.33 2.11 -24.46
C LEU A 75 4.22 2.62 -25.39
N HIS A 76 3.68 3.82 -25.17
CA HIS A 76 2.60 4.42 -25.96
C HIS A 76 1.46 3.42 -26.23
N ALA A 77 0.96 2.79 -25.17
CA ALA A 77 -0.06 1.74 -25.26
C ALA A 77 -1.17 1.95 -24.19
N PRO A 78 -1.85 3.12 -24.19
CA PRO A 78 -2.90 3.44 -23.21
C PRO A 78 -4.07 2.46 -23.27
N ALA A 79 -5.04 2.61 -22.36
CA ALA A 79 -6.22 1.75 -22.31
C ALA A 79 -7.06 1.89 -23.59
N ALA A 80 -7.58 0.77 -24.11
CA ALA A 80 -8.46 0.76 -25.26
C ALA A 80 -9.92 0.52 -24.86
N LYS A 81 -10.86 1.11 -25.62
CA LYS A 81 -12.29 0.93 -25.45
C LYS A 81 -12.78 -0.34 -26.23
N GLY A 82 -13.84 -0.97 -25.74
CA GLY A 82 -14.47 -2.14 -26.36
C GLY A 82 -13.68 -3.45 -26.21
N ARG A 83 -14.36 -4.60 -26.43
CA ARG A 83 -13.77 -5.93 -26.23
C ARG A 83 -12.63 -6.23 -27.22
N VAL A 84 -12.82 -5.97 -28.50
CA VAL A 84 -11.81 -6.19 -29.54
C VAL A 84 -10.59 -5.30 -29.32
N GLY A 85 -10.81 -4.01 -29.05
CA GLY A 85 -9.73 -3.06 -28.75
C GLY A 85 -8.91 -3.49 -27.53
N LYS A 86 -9.54 -4.01 -26.47
CA LYS A 86 -8.83 -4.53 -25.28
C LYS A 86 -7.93 -5.72 -25.63
N VAL A 87 -8.40 -6.65 -26.46
CA VAL A 87 -7.60 -7.82 -26.88
C VAL A 87 -6.40 -7.38 -27.72
N LEU A 88 -6.62 -6.57 -28.76
CA LEU A 88 -5.55 -6.05 -29.61
C LEU A 88 -4.51 -5.27 -28.79
N ARG A 89 -4.95 -4.53 -27.77
CA ARG A 89 -4.06 -3.78 -26.90
C ARG A 89 -3.17 -4.68 -26.05
N VAL A 90 -3.64 -5.85 -25.63
CA VAL A 90 -2.79 -6.82 -24.92
C VAL A 90 -1.65 -7.30 -25.82
N PHE A 91 -1.94 -7.60 -27.09
CA PHE A 91 -0.90 -8.01 -28.06
C PHE A 91 0.08 -6.87 -28.36
N ASP A 92 -0.39 -5.63 -28.55
CA ASP A 92 0.47 -4.46 -28.77
C ASP A 92 1.42 -4.26 -27.58
N ARG A 93 0.88 -4.28 -26.35
CA ARG A 93 1.68 -4.17 -25.12
C ARG A 93 2.70 -5.31 -25.00
N ALA A 94 2.30 -6.52 -25.25
CA ALA A 94 3.17 -7.69 -25.18
C ALA A 94 4.31 -7.60 -26.22
N TRP A 95 4.03 -7.20 -27.44
CA TRP A 95 5.03 -7.04 -28.49
C TRP A 95 6.05 -5.94 -28.16
N LYS A 96 5.56 -4.76 -27.78
CA LYS A 96 6.42 -3.64 -27.36
C LYS A 96 7.29 -4.01 -26.15
N LEU A 97 6.69 -4.65 -25.15
CA LEU A 97 7.41 -5.09 -23.96
C LEU A 97 8.47 -6.15 -24.29
N ARG A 98 8.14 -7.13 -25.19
CA ARG A 98 9.12 -8.12 -25.65
C ARG A 98 10.32 -7.49 -26.34
N ARG A 99 10.10 -6.47 -27.18
CA ARG A 99 11.20 -5.71 -27.83
C ARG A 99 12.05 -4.99 -26.80
N LEU A 100 11.43 -4.36 -25.81
CA LEU A 100 12.13 -3.65 -24.75
C LEU A 100 12.96 -4.60 -23.89
N LYS A 101 12.40 -5.74 -23.45
CA LYS A 101 13.14 -6.78 -22.72
C LYS A 101 14.41 -7.19 -23.45
N LYS A 102 14.33 -7.45 -24.77
CA LYS A 102 15.50 -7.79 -25.60
C LYS A 102 16.49 -6.65 -25.69
N LYS A 103 16.01 -5.41 -25.94
CA LYS A 103 16.88 -4.23 -26.05
C LYS A 103 17.70 -3.99 -24.77
N LEU A 104 17.08 -4.21 -23.61
CA LEU A 104 17.71 -4.00 -22.30
C LEU A 104 18.44 -5.24 -21.78
N SER A 105 18.39 -6.35 -22.50
CA SER A 105 18.89 -7.65 -21.98
C SER A 105 18.40 -7.91 -20.56
N ALA A 106 17.08 -7.73 -20.32
CA ALA A 106 16.50 -7.78 -19.00
C ALA A 106 16.65 -9.17 -18.37
N ASP A 107 17.33 -9.24 -17.22
CA ASP A 107 17.48 -10.46 -16.43
C ASP A 107 16.20 -10.81 -15.68
N VAL A 108 15.50 -9.76 -15.18
CA VAL A 108 14.21 -9.88 -14.49
C VAL A 108 13.24 -8.85 -15.05
N THR A 109 11.99 -9.25 -15.28
CA THR A 109 10.89 -8.33 -15.56
C THR A 109 9.84 -8.48 -14.46
N TYR A 110 9.71 -7.47 -13.61
CA TYR A 110 8.75 -7.43 -12.51
C TYR A 110 7.57 -6.52 -12.85
N SER A 111 6.38 -7.08 -12.96
CA SER A 111 5.16 -6.37 -13.34
C SER A 111 4.23 -6.15 -12.15
N PHE A 112 3.57 -4.98 -12.11
CA PHE A 112 2.71 -4.54 -11.02
C PHE A 112 1.25 -4.52 -11.44
N GLY A 113 0.45 -5.40 -10.86
CA GLY A 113 -0.98 -5.50 -11.04
C GLY A 113 -1.44 -6.19 -12.34
N PRO A 114 -2.75 -6.48 -12.48
CA PRO A 114 -3.28 -7.44 -13.46
C PRO A 114 -2.99 -7.05 -14.91
N THR A 115 -3.05 -5.75 -15.23
CA THR A 115 -2.80 -5.28 -16.61
C THR A 115 -1.34 -5.47 -17.03
N ALA A 116 -0.41 -5.16 -16.15
CA ALA A 116 1.02 -5.34 -16.40
C ALA A 116 1.40 -6.83 -16.39
N ASN A 117 0.83 -7.62 -15.47
CA ASN A 117 1.05 -9.06 -15.39
C ASN A 117 0.63 -9.78 -16.68
N ARG A 118 -0.55 -9.46 -17.23
CA ARG A 118 -1.00 -9.99 -18.54
C ARG A 118 -0.02 -9.70 -19.66
N ALA A 119 0.44 -8.45 -19.75
CA ALA A 119 1.39 -8.04 -20.79
C ALA A 119 2.73 -8.74 -20.61
N ASN A 120 3.24 -8.86 -19.35
CA ASN A 120 4.49 -9.51 -19.05
C ASN A 120 4.49 -10.98 -19.45
N ILE A 121 3.44 -11.73 -19.07
CA ILE A 121 3.28 -13.15 -19.42
C ILE A 121 3.08 -13.33 -20.92
N ALA A 122 2.27 -12.50 -21.59
CA ALA A 122 2.05 -12.57 -23.02
C ALA A 122 3.31 -12.20 -23.83
N ALA A 123 4.13 -11.28 -23.33
CA ALA A 123 5.39 -10.92 -23.95
C ALA A 123 6.37 -12.10 -23.96
N GLY A 124 6.41 -12.91 -22.89
CA GLY A 124 7.46 -13.93 -22.70
C GLY A 124 8.84 -13.29 -22.81
N GLY A 125 9.78 -13.99 -23.43
CA GLY A 125 11.07 -13.43 -23.80
C GLY A 125 12.22 -13.86 -22.91
N CYS A 126 13.27 -13.02 -22.82
CA CYS A 126 14.45 -13.27 -22.01
C CYS A 126 14.21 -12.91 -20.55
N GLY A 127 14.98 -13.52 -19.67
CA GLY A 127 14.94 -13.26 -18.24
C GLY A 127 13.75 -13.87 -17.51
N GLU A 128 13.77 -13.70 -16.20
CA GLU A 128 12.70 -14.17 -15.33
C GLU A 128 11.48 -13.22 -15.39
N MET A 129 10.31 -13.79 -15.31
CA MET A 129 9.05 -13.04 -15.21
C MET A 129 8.51 -13.12 -13.79
N TRP A 130 8.48 -11.97 -13.12
CA TRP A 130 7.88 -11.81 -11.81
C TRP A 130 6.57 -11.04 -11.94
N CYS A 131 5.52 -11.53 -11.27
CA CYS A 131 4.18 -10.95 -11.35
C CYS A 131 3.71 -10.54 -9.95
N GLY A 132 3.36 -9.25 -9.79
CA GLY A 132 2.90 -8.69 -8.52
C GLY A 132 1.39 -8.68 -8.39
N LEU A 133 0.85 -9.19 -7.28
CA LEU A 133 -0.51 -9.01 -6.85
C LEU A 133 -0.56 -7.92 -5.77
N ARG A 134 -1.43 -6.93 -5.93
CA ARG A 134 -1.44 -5.72 -5.10
C ARG A 134 -2.78 -5.43 -4.45
N SER A 135 -3.82 -6.19 -4.80
CA SER A 135 -5.18 -5.99 -4.31
C SER A 135 -5.91 -7.33 -4.23
N PHE A 136 -6.87 -7.45 -3.33
CA PHE A 136 -7.76 -8.61 -3.28
C PHE A 136 -8.55 -8.80 -4.59
N ALA A 137 -8.89 -7.70 -5.26
CA ALA A 137 -9.54 -7.74 -6.58
C ALA A 137 -8.70 -8.44 -7.67
N ASP A 138 -7.37 -8.57 -7.48
CA ASP A 138 -6.50 -9.30 -8.39
C ASP A 138 -6.82 -10.81 -8.41
N LEU A 139 -7.52 -11.32 -7.38
CA LEU A 139 -7.93 -12.71 -7.25
C LEU A 139 -9.24 -13.06 -7.98
N GLU A 140 -10.04 -12.07 -8.37
CA GLU A 140 -11.39 -12.30 -8.96
C GLU A 140 -11.36 -13.12 -10.25
N LYS A 141 -10.27 -13.05 -11.01
CA LYS A 141 -10.11 -13.76 -12.28
C LYS A 141 -9.25 -15.01 -12.12
N GLU A 142 -9.75 -15.99 -11.40
CA GLU A 142 -9.01 -17.19 -11.01
C GLU A 142 -8.32 -17.91 -12.17
N LYS A 143 -9.04 -18.09 -13.32
CA LYS A 143 -8.47 -18.74 -14.52
C LYS A 143 -7.28 -17.96 -15.10
N GLU A 144 -7.38 -16.65 -15.13
CA GLU A 144 -6.30 -15.78 -15.60
C GLU A 144 -5.12 -15.80 -14.61
N LEU A 145 -5.42 -15.69 -13.33
CA LEU A 145 -4.43 -15.76 -12.27
C LEU A 145 -3.66 -17.09 -12.25
N ALA A 146 -4.37 -18.21 -12.45
CA ALA A 146 -3.74 -19.53 -12.56
C ALA A 146 -2.74 -19.62 -13.75
N VAL A 147 -3.05 -18.97 -14.88
CA VAL A 147 -2.11 -18.88 -16.02
C VAL A 147 -0.91 -18.02 -15.68
N ILE A 148 -1.12 -16.87 -15.00
CA ILE A 148 -0.05 -15.98 -14.55
C ILE A 148 0.87 -16.73 -13.58
N ALA A 149 0.30 -17.36 -12.56
CA ALA A 149 1.06 -18.11 -11.54
C ALA A 149 1.94 -19.20 -12.16
N ARG A 150 1.40 -20.01 -13.07
CA ARG A 150 2.16 -21.11 -13.71
C ARG A 150 3.28 -20.63 -14.64
N LYS A 151 3.13 -19.44 -15.26
CA LYS A 151 4.09 -18.92 -16.23
C LYS A 151 5.10 -17.95 -15.62
N SER A 152 4.82 -17.40 -14.45
CA SER A 152 5.76 -16.55 -13.73
C SER A 152 6.79 -17.40 -13.00
N ARG A 153 8.03 -16.90 -12.90
CA ARG A 153 9.06 -17.48 -12.01
C ARG A 153 8.72 -17.22 -10.56
N ARG A 154 8.14 -16.04 -10.28
CA ARG A 154 7.65 -15.63 -8.96
C ARG A 154 6.29 -14.96 -9.07
N LEU A 155 5.40 -15.32 -8.17
CA LEU A 155 4.17 -14.59 -7.90
C LEU A 155 4.36 -13.86 -6.57
N ILE A 156 4.44 -12.52 -6.60
CA ILE A 156 4.78 -11.71 -5.43
C ILE A 156 3.54 -10.98 -4.94
N CYS A 157 3.11 -11.28 -3.73
CA CYS A 157 1.93 -10.73 -3.09
C CYS A 157 2.29 -9.67 -2.05
N CYS A 158 1.49 -8.61 -1.94
CA CYS A 158 1.74 -7.54 -0.97
C CYS A 158 1.31 -7.89 0.47
N SER A 159 0.72 -9.07 0.69
CA SER A 159 0.34 -9.57 2.00
C SER A 159 0.34 -11.11 2.04
N LYS A 160 0.48 -11.70 3.22
CA LYS A 160 0.45 -13.15 3.42
C LYS A 160 -0.92 -13.74 3.09
N VAL A 161 -1.98 -13.05 3.49
CA VAL A 161 -3.35 -13.48 3.19
C VAL A 161 -3.58 -13.49 1.70
N LEU A 162 -3.12 -12.47 0.97
CA LEU A 162 -3.23 -12.43 -0.48
C LEU A 162 -2.46 -13.57 -1.14
N ALA A 163 -1.28 -13.93 -0.61
CA ALA A 163 -0.50 -15.06 -1.10
C ALA A 163 -1.25 -16.38 -0.86
N LYS A 164 -1.72 -16.63 0.36
CA LYS A 164 -2.47 -17.84 0.72
C LYS A 164 -3.75 -18.00 -0.11
N GLU A 165 -4.52 -16.93 -0.28
CA GLU A 165 -5.72 -16.94 -1.12
C GLU A 165 -5.41 -17.20 -2.61
N ALA A 166 -4.33 -16.62 -3.14
CA ALA A 166 -3.90 -16.88 -4.51
C ALA A 166 -3.51 -18.35 -4.70
N GLU A 167 -2.78 -18.93 -3.76
CA GLU A 167 -2.39 -20.35 -3.79
C GLU A 167 -3.61 -21.28 -3.79
N VAL A 168 -4.56 -21.04 -2.87
CA VAL A 168 -5.78 -21.85 -2.74
C VAL A 168 -6.62 -21.77 -4.03
N ARG A 169 -6.88 -20.55 -4.54
CA ARG A 169 -7.74 -20.36 -5.71
C ARG A 169 -7.13 -20.87 -7.01
N CYS A 170 -5.81 -20.86 -7.12
CA CYS A 170 -5.11 -21.26 -8.34
C CYS A 170 -4.56 -22.68 -8.31
N GLY A 171 -4.62 -23.37 -7.16
CA GLY A 171 -4.11 -24.71 -7.00
C GLY A 171 -2.59 -24.79 -7.22
N PHE A 172 -1.82 -23.84 -6.74
CA PHE A 172 -0.36 -23.85 -6.77
C PHE A 172 0.18 -23.50 -5.37
N SER A 173 1.47 -23.63 -5.16
CA SER A 173 2.16 -23.23 -3.93
C SER A 173 3.43 -22.46 -4.26
N GLY A 174 3.89 -21.62 -3.32
CA GLY A 174 5.13 -20.88 -3.44
C GLY A 174 4.94 -19.42 -3.88
N ALA A 175 3.82 -18.79 -3.54
CA ALA A 175 3.68 -17.35 -3.65
C ALA A 175 4.62 -16.64 -2.66
N ASP A 176 5.39 -15.70 -3.16
CA ASP A 176 6.27 -14.88 -2.34
C ASP A 176 5.49 -13.71 -1.70
N VAL A 177 5.90 -13.32 -0.49
CA VAL A 177 5.34 -12.15 0.18
C VAL A 177 6.38 -11.04 0.20
N LEU A 178 5.97 -9.85 -0.26
CA LEU A 178 6.78 -8.64 -0.23
C LEU A 178 5.87 -7.46 0.12
N TYR A 179 5.90 -7.03 1.37
CA TYR A 179 5.12 -5.89 1.85
C TYR A 179 5.53 -4.61 1.13
N ASN A 180 4.68 -3.57 1.19
CA ASN A 180 5.03 -2.28 0.58
C ASN A 180 6.17 -1.60 1.36
N PRO A 181 7.08 -0.87 0.70
CA PRO A 181 8.19 -0.18 1.35
C PRO A 181 7.80 1.21 1.86
N TYR A 182 8.29 1.58 3.06
CA TYR A 182 8.09 2.92 3.63
C TYR A 182 9.42 3.52 4.06
N ARG A 183 9.67 4.79 3.70
CA ARG A 183 10.80 5.60 4.20
C ARG A 183 10.34 6.34 5.44
N ILE A 184 10.49 5.69 6.60
CA ILE A 184 9.93 6.18 7.86
C ILE A 184 10.50 7.55 8.24
N GLU A 185 11.79 7.76 8.02
CA GLU A 185 12.46 9.04 8.26
C GLU A 185 11.90 10.15 7.36
N GLU A 186 11.69 9.86 6.06
CA GLU A 186 11.12 10.81 5.12
C GLU A 186 9.69 11.18 5.51
N LEU A 187 8.87 10.20 5.91
CA LEU A 187 7.51 10.45 6.38
C LEU A 187 7.53 11.35 7.63
N SER A 188 8.47 11.13 8.54
CA SER A 188 8.64 11.94 9.74
C SER A 188 9.04 13.38 9.43
N GLU A 189 9.90 13.61 8.43
CA GLU A 189 10.26 14.96 7.98
C GLU A 189 9.11 15.64 7.25
N LEU A 190 8.41 14.92 6.37
CA LEU A 190 7.25 15.45 5.67
C LEU A 190 6.11 15.83 6.62
N ALA A 191 5.97 15.11 7.72
CA ALA A 191 4.96 15.39 8.76
C ALA A 191 5.21 16.71 9.51
N LYS A 192 6.42 17.27 9.46
CA LYS A 192 6.76 18.56 10.11
C LYS A 192 6.40 19.78 9.24
N VAL A 193 6.04 19.55 7.98
CA VAL A 193 5.67 20.63 7.05
C VAL A 193 4.36 21.25 7.50
N GLN A 194 4.32 22.58 7.56
CA GLN A 194 3.12 23.31 7.96
C GLN A 194 2.01 23.19 6.92
N ASP A 195 0.77 23.04 7.40
CA ASP A 195 -0.46 23.04 6.62
C ASP A 195 -1.44 24.00 7.32
N GLU A 196 -1.74 25.12 6.69
CA GLU A 196 -2.55 26.21 7.28
C GLU A 196 -3.96 25.75 7.66
N GLU A 197 -4.59 24.89 6.84
CA GLU A 197 -5.92 24.36 7.14
C GLU A 197 -5.88 23.46 8.37
N LEU A 198 -4.85 22.60 8.49
CA LEU A 198 -4.65 21.76 9.65
C LEU A 198 -4.40 22.59 10.92
N GLU A 199 -3.57 23.64 10.85
CA GLU A 199 -3.31 24.50 12.01
C GLU A 199 -4.61 25.17 12.51
N ALA A 200 -5.49 25.64 11.61
CA ALA A 200 -6.77 26.18 12.00
C ALA A 200 -7.67 25.14 12.70
N VAL A 201 -7.61 23.88 12.28
CA VAL A 201 -8.30 22.77 12.96
C VAL A 201 -7.71 22.52 14.34
N ARG A 202 -6.39 22.44 14.45
CA ARG A 202 -5.66 22.22 15.73
C ARG A 202 -5.95 23.31 16.74
N ASP A 203 -5.99 24.56 16.32
CA ASP A 203 -6.27 25.69 17.21
C ASP A 203 -7.66 25.61 17.83
N ARG A 204 -8.65 25.24 17.01
CA ARG A 204 -10.03 25.00 17.49
C ARG A 204 -10.08 23.83 18.48
N LEU A 205 -9.40 22.74 18.19
CA LEU A 205 -9.33 21.56 19.08
C LEU A 205 -8.61 21.86 20.38
N ARG A 206 -7.50 22.61 20.34
CA ARG A 206 -6.78 23.05 21.55
C ARG A 206 -7.68 23.93 22.44
N ALA A 207 -8.43 24.83 21.84
CA ALA A 207 -9.33 25.71 22.58
C ALA A 207 -10.49 24.97 23.26
N SER A 208 -10.96 23.85 22.68
CA SER A 208 -12.09 23.06 23.21
C SER A 208 -11.67 21.81 23.99
N GLY A 209 -10.37 21.47 24.04
CA GLY A 209 -9.89 20.19 24.57
C GLY A 209 -10.34 19.00 23.71
N GLY A 210 -10.62 19.24 22.44
CA GLY A 210 -11.09 18.23 21.49
C GLY A 210 -10.00 17.31 20.95
N LYS A 211 -10.41 16.27 20.22
CA LYS A 211 -9.54 15.28 19.62
C LYS A 211 -9.80 15.13 18.13
N LEU A 212 -8.77 14.75 17.38
CA LEU A 212 -8.81 14.57 15.93
C LEU A 212 -8.71 13.09 15.56
N ILE A 213 -9.74 12.61 14.87
CA ILE A 213 -9.69 11.35 14.12
C ILE A 213 -9.33 11.67 12.67
N VAL A 214 -8.41 10.93 12.08
CA VAL A 214 -8.10 11.04 10.65
C VAL A 214 -8.35 9.71 9.96
N SER A 215 -8.96 9.78 8.78
CA SER A 215 -9.02 8.68 7.82
C SER A 215 -8.45 9.15 6.48
N MET A 216 -7.71 8.28 5.78
CA MET A 216 -7.06 8.66 4.53
C MET A 216 -7.27 7.65 3.42
N GLY A 217 -7.73 8.12 2.25
CA GLY A 217 -7.89 7.29 1.06
C GLY A 217 -8.74 7.98 -0.01
N ARG A 218 -8.76 7.41 -1.21
CA ARG A 218 -9.65 7.87 -2.27
C ARG A 218 -11.10 7.62 -1.88
N GLU A 219 -11.99 8.44 -2.40
CA GLU A 219 -13.43 8.16 -2.38
C GLU A 219 -13.67 6.96 -3.29
N ASP A 220 -13.78 5.78 -2.68
CA ASP A 220 -13.96 4.50 -3.35
C ASP A 220 -14.73 3.55 -2.43
N TYR A 221 -15.60 2.72 -3.00
CA TYR A 221 -16.43 1.77 -2.26
C TYR A 221 -15.68 0.95 -1.21
N PRO A 222 -14.47 0.40 -1.49
CA PRO A 222 -13.72 -0.36 -0.49
C PRO A 222 -13.38 0.37 0.79
N LYS A 223 -13.37 1.70 0.78
CA LYS A 223 -12.98 2.51 1.94
C LYS A 223 -14.07 2.65 3.01
N GLY A 224 -15.32 2.29 2.69
CA GLY A 224 -16.40 2.23 3.65
C GLY A 224 -16.72 3.55 4.36
N TYR A 225 -16.61 4.68 3.68
CA TYR A 225 -16.79 6.00 4.32
C TYR A 225 -18.18 6.22 4.93
N TRP A 226 -19.21 5.55 4.41
CA TRP A 226 -20.54 5.58 5.05
C TRP A 226 -20.53 4.94 6.43
N HIS A 227 -19.81 3.81 6.60
CA HIS A 227 -19.63 3.18 7.90
C HIS A 227 -18.86 4.07 8.86
N LEU A 228 -17.75 4.69 8.37
CA LEU A 228 -16.97 5.62 9.17
C LEU A 228 -17.83 6.79 9.69
N LEU A 229 -18.63 7.42 8.83
CA LEU A 229 -19.48 8.55 9.20
C LEU A 229 -20.57 8.14 10.20
N LYS A 230 -21.22 7.00 9.99
CA LYS A 230 -22.23 6.48 10.91
C LYS A 230 -21.63 6.13 12.26
N SER A 231 -20.49 5.46 12.29
CA SER A 231 -19.78 5.16 13.53
C SER A 231 -19.31 6.44 14.22
N PHE A 232 -18.76 7.40 13.46
CA PHE A 232 -18.34 8.67 14.00
C PHE A 232 -19.53 9.48 14.58
N SER A 233 -20.73 9.38 14.02
CA SER A 233 -21.90 10.05 14.58
C SER A 233 -22.21 9.60 16.01
N LEU A 234 -22.03 8.32 16.31
CA LEU A 234 -22.19 7.76 17.66
C LEU A 234 -21.11 8.28 18.62
N VAL A 235 -19.86 8.35 18.15
CA VAL A 235 -18.74 8.91 18.93
C VAL A 235 -18.99 10.40 19.22
N ALA A 236 -19.41 11.17 18.23
CA ALA A 236 -19.63 12.61 18.33
C ALA A 236 -20.81 13.00 19.24
N GLN A 237 -21.74 12.07 19.53
CA GLN A 237 -22.80 12.25 20.54
C GLN A 237 -22.23 12.21 21.97
N LYS A 238 -21.24 11.35 22.21
CA LYS A 238 -20.62 11.16 23.53
C LYS A 238 -19.43 12.11 23.76
N LEU A 239 -18.70 12.43 22.69
CA LEU A 239 -17.54 13.32 22.70
C LEU A 239 -17.79 14.51 21.77
N PRO A 240 -18.51 15.57 22.25
CA PRO A 240 -18.96 16.68 21.40
C PRO A 240 -17.83 17.43 20.69
N GLU A 241 -16.65 17.47 21.29
CA GLU A 241 -15.50 18.21 20.77
C GLU A 241 -14.61 17.39 19.83
N VAL A 242 -14.97 16.13 19.53
CA VAL A 242 -14.23 15.33 18.56
C VAL A 242 -14.47 15.84 17.14
N ARG A 243 -13.44 15.77 16.31
CA ARG A 243 -13.52 16.05 14.85
C ARG A 243 -13.00 14.86 14.06
N LEU A 244 -13.60 14.65 12.89
CA LEU A 244 -13.13 13.67 11.92
C LEU A 244 -12.62 14.42 10.68
N SER A 245 -11.39 14.13 10.26
CA SER A 245 -10.89 14.58 8.97
C SER A 245 -10.78 13.40 8.01
N ILE A 246 -11.30 13.57 6.80
CA ILE A 246 -11.16 12.65 5.68
C ILE A 246 -10.23 13.30 4.66
N VAL A 247 -9.03 12.72 4.49
CA VAL A 247 -7.99 13.19 3.57
C VAL A 247 -7.95 12.29 2.35
N GLY A 248 -8.26 12.81 1.17
CA GLY A 248 -8.20 12.00 -0.05
C GLY A 248 -8.86 12.64 -1.25
N SER A 249 -8.68 12.03 -2.40
CA SER A 249 -9.28 12.46 -3.67
C SER A 249 -10.60 11.75 -3.94
N GLY A 250 -11.46 12.38 -4.71
CA GLY A 250 -12.74 11.85 -5.15
C GLY A 250 -13.89 12.84 -4.93
N ASP A 251 -15.09 12.42 -5.26
CA ASP A 251 -16.32 13.19 -5.02
C ASP A 251 -17.00 12.73 -3.74
N PHE A 252 -16.77 13.47 -2.66
CA PHE A 252 -17.36 13.19 -1.35
C PHE A 252 -18.76 13.78 -1.15
N SER A 253 -19.39 14.38 -2.17
CA SER A 253 -20.68 15.08 -2.05
C SER A 253 -21.77 14.21 -1.40
N ARG A 254 -21.88 12.93 -1.74
CA ARG A 254 -22.85 12.00 -1.12
C ARG A 254 -22.59 11.76 0.37
N TYR A 255 -21.33 11.79 0.78
CA TYR A 255 -20.94 11.64 2.18
C TYR A 255 -21.09 12.93 2.96
N GLU A 256 -20.97 14.10 2.34
CA GLU A 256 -21.33 15.38 2.94
C GLU A 256 -22.82 15.44 3.26
N ILE A 257 -23.68 14.97 2.32
CA ILE A 257 -25.11 14.83 2.52
C ILE A 257 -25.41 13.86 3.67
N LEU A 258 -24.73 12.72 3.73
CA LEU A 258 -24.88 11.75 4.83
C LEU A 258 -24.48 12.40 6.17
N ALA A 259 -23.35 13.08 6.23
CA ALA A 259 -22.88 13.78 7.43
C ALA A 259 -23.88 14.85 7.90
N GLN A 260 -24.52 15.56 6.96
CA GLN A 260 -25.58 16.52 7.28
C GLN A 260 -26.80 15.82 7.88
N LYS A 261 -27.27 14.74 7.27
CA LYS A 261 -28.41 13.95 7.78
C LYS A 261 -28.14 13.33 9.15
N LEU A 262 -26.90 12.94 9.42
CA LEU A 262 -26.45 12.43 10.72
C LEU A 262 -26.24 13.54 11.77
N GLY A 263 -26.37 14.81 11.41
CA GLY A 263 -26.16 15.95 12.32
C GLY A 263 -24.70 16.19 12.71
N ILE A 264 -23.75 15.70 11.91
CA ILE A 264 -22.31 15.81 12.20
C ILE A 264 -21.51 16.61 11.16
N ARG A 265 -22.19 17.30 10.20
CA ARG A 265 -21.50 17.98 9.09
C ARG A 265 -20.41 18.95 9.57
N GLU A 266 -20.68 19.72 10.63
CA GLU A 266 -19.75 20.70 11.21
C GLU A 266 -18.59 20.05 11.99
N LYS A 267 -18.68 18.76 12.25
CA LYS A 267 -17.64 17.96 12.94
C LYS A 267 -16.77 17.16 11.97
N VAL A 268 -17.16 17.11 10.69
CA VAL A 268 -16.43 16.38 9.64
C VAL A 268 -15.75 17.35 8.68
N ILE A 269 -14.45 17.19 8.52
CA ILE A 269 -13.61 17.97 7.61
C ILE A 269 -13.28 17.08 6.43
N PHE A 270 -13.84 17.40 5.26
CA PHE A 270 -13.44 16.79 4.00
C PHE A 270 -12.27 17.59 3.44
N ALA A 271 -11.04 17.24 3.88
CA ALA A 271 -9.83 17.99 3.58
C ALA A 271 -9.39 17.90 2.12
N GLY A 272 -10.05 17.04 1.33
CA GLY A 272 -9.69 16.85 -0.07
C GLY A 272 -8.32 16.19 -0.25
N MET A 273 -7.82 16.23 -1.49
CA MET A 273 -6.53 15.69 -1.82
C MET A 273 -5.40 16.63 -1.33
N LYS A 274 -4.51 16.10 -0.51
CA LYS A 274 -3.32 16.83 -0.06
C LYS A 274 -2.08 16.33 -0.81
N LYS A 275 -1.24 17.25 -1.27
CA LYS A 275 0.06 16.90 -1.86
C LYS A 275 0.97 16.23 -0.82
N ASN A 276 0.91 16.70 0.41
CA ASN A 276 1.56 16.11 1.57
C ASN A 276 0.51 15.86 2.67
N PRO A 277 0.00 14.62 2.85
CA PRO A 277 -1.01 14.32 3.84
C PRO A 277 -0.44 14.01 5.24
N PHE A 278 0.87 13.87 5.38
CA PHE A 278 1.51 13.36 6.59
C PHE A 278 1.37 14.29 7.81
N PRO A 279 1.31 15.63 7.69
CA PRO A 279 0.99 16.49 8.82
C PRO A 279 -0.36 16.16 9.46
N TRP A 280 -1.37 15.81 8.64
CA TRP A 280 -2.69 15.42 9.13
C TRP A 280 -2.66 14.10 9.91
N LEU A 281 -1.91 13.11 9.42
CA LEU A 281 -1.74 11.84 10.12
C LEU A 281 -0.99 12.03 11.44
N ALA A 282 0.10 12.81 11.45
CA ALA A 282 0.91 13.05 12.65
C ALA A 282 0.16 13.88 13.71
N ALA A 283 -0.77 14.75 13.29
CA ALA A 283 -1.57 15.57 14.20
C ALA A 283 -2.78 14.82 14.79
N ALA A 284 -3.11 13.65 14.25
CA ALA A 284 -4.27 12.87 14.69
C ALA A 284 -4.04 12.22 16.06
N ASP A 285 -5.05 12.25 16.91
CA ASP A 285 -5.13 11.45 18.12
C ASP A 285 -5.40 9.98 17.79
N LEU A 286 -5.98 9.71 16.61
CA LEU A 286 -6.39 8.38 16.15
C LEU A 286 -6.52 8.35 14.63
N TYR A 287 -5.96 7.31 14.00
CA TYR A 287 -6.28 6.93 12.63
C TYR A 287 -7.42 5.88 12.62
N ALA A 288 -8.45 6.13 11.81
CA ALA A 288 -9.59 5.22 11.66
C ALA A 288 -9.67 4.65 10.24
N GLY A 289 -9.60 3.33 10.10
CA GLY A 289 -9.74 2.62 8.83
C GLY A 289 -11.01 1.77 8.81
N ALA A 290 -12.04 2.18 8.05
CA ALA A 290 -13.33 1.49 7.92
C ALA A 290 -13.43 0.65 6.64
N SER A 291 -12.30 0.22 6.07
CA SER A 291 -12.26 -0.47 4.79
C SER A 291 -12.96 -1.83 4.84
N LEU A 292 -13.63 -2.18 3.73
CA LEU A 292 -14.26 -3.49 3.53
C LEU A 292 -13.27 -4.52 2.99
N PHE A 293 -12.32 -4.07 2.17
CA PHE A 293 -11.20 -4.87 1.66
C PHE A 293 -10.05 -3.97 1.20
N GLU A 294 -8.85 -4.51 1.34
CA GLU A 294 -7.60 -3.87 0.99
C GLU A 294 -6.68 -4.86 0.26
N GLY A 295 -5.58 -4.38 -0.29
CA GLY A 295 -4.44 -5.23 -0.64
C GLY A 295 -3.43 -5.23 0.50
N PHE A 296 -2.91 -4.03 0.76
CA PHE A 296 -2.11 -3.68 1.94
C PHE A 296 -2.37 -2.20 2.24
N PRO A 297 -3.00 -1.86 3.36
CA PRO A 297 -3.51 -0.51 3.63
C PRO A 297 -2.36 0.46 3.96
N ASN A 298 -1.86 1.16 2.92
CA ASN A 298 -0.73 2.08 3.07
C ASN A 298 -0.96 3.14 4.14
N ALA A 299 -2.14 3.76 4.15
CA ALA A 299 -2.47 4.83 5.10
C ALA A 299 -2.38 4.36 6.56
N LEU A 300 -2.71 3.09 6.83
CA LEU A 300 -2.59 2.49 8.16
C LEU A 300 -1.11 2.45 8.60
N VAL A 301 -0.22 1.93 7.76
CA VAL A 301 1.21 1.87 8.07
C VAL A 301 1.84 3.26 8.15
N GLU A 302 1.41 4.18 7.29
CA GLU A 302 1.86 5.59 7.32
C GLU A 302 1.47 6.28 8.63
N ALA A 303 0.24 6.09 9.13
CA ALA A 303 -0.18 6.57 10.44
C ALA A 303 0.66 5.95 11.57
N MET A 304 0.86 4.63 11.54
CA MET A 304 1.68 3.91 12.51
C MET A 304 3.13 4.42 12.55
N SER A 305 3.74 4.67 11.38
CA SER A 305 5.12 5.17 11.28
C SER A 305 5.30 6.54 11.93
N LEU A 306 4.24 7.35 11.96
CA LEU A 306 4.21 8.66 12.62
C LEU A 306 3.84 8.57 14.11
N GLY A 307 3.61 7.36 14.63
CA GLY A 307 3.20 7.15 16.02
C GLY A 307 1.73 7.46 16.29
N THR A 308 0.90 7.51 15.26
CA THR A 308 -0.54 7.68 15.41
C THR A 308 -1.17 6.33 15.76
N PRO A 309 -1.91 6.23 16.89
CA PRO A 309 -2.65 5.02 17.24
C PRO A 309 -3.70 4.70 16.19
N VAL A 310 -4.00 3.42 16.01
CA VAL A 310 -4.88 3.00 14.92
C VAL A 310 -6.03 2.11 15.39
N VAL A 311 -7.20 2.33 14.82
CA VAL A 311 -8.35 1.43 14.86
C VAL A 311 -8.71 1.10 13.42
N SER A 312 -8.77 -0.18 13.09
CA SER A 312 -9.10 -0.64 11.75
C SER A 312 -10.07 -1.80 11.78
N THR A 313 -10.93 -1.87 10.77
CA THR A 313 -11.68 -3.07 10.51
C THR A 313 -10.76 -4.22 10.14
N ASN A 314 -11.11 -5.44 10.55
CA ASN A 314 -10.41 -6.66 10.18
C ASN A 314 -10.84 -7.13 8.78
N CYS A 315 -10.71 -6.23 7.80
CA CYS A 315 -11.06 -6.55 6.42
C CYS A 315 -9.99 -7.43 5.76
N MET A 316 -10.38 -8.13 4.71
CA MET A 316 -9.44 -8.80 3.82
C MET A 316 -8.84 -7.78 2.85
N THR A 317 -7.53 -7.62 2.72
CA THR A 317 -6.39 -8.23 3.37
C THR A 317 -5.57 -7.14 4.06
N GLY A 318 -4.60 -7.48 4.91
CA GLY A 318 -3.61 -6.54 5.44
C GLY A 318 -3.79 -6.11 6.89
N PRO A 319 -4.94 -5.59 7.37
CA PRO A 319 -5.04 -5.05 8.72
C PRO A 319 -4.63 -6.04 9.82
N ALA A 320 -5.08 -7.31 9.76
CA ALA A 320 -4.67 -8.34 10.71
C ALA A 320 -3.16 -8.56 10.71
N GLU A 321 -2.53 -8.63 9.53
CA GLU A 321 -1.09 -8.84 9.39
C GLU A 321 -0.26 -7.67 9.93
N ILE A 322 -0.82 -6.47 9.88
CA ILE A 322 -0.15 -5.26 10.35
C ILE A 322 -0.32 -5.12 11.88
N LEU A 323 -1.54 -5.34 12.39
CA LEU A 323 -1.90 -5.00 13.77
C LEU A 323 -1.77 -6.16 14.76
N ALA A 324 -1.67 -7.40 14.31
CA ALA A 324 -1.53 -8.57 15.16
C ALA A 324 -0.25 -9.37 14.86
N LYS A 325 0.40 -9.94 15.89
CA LYS A 325 1.52 -10.87 15.72
C LYS A 325 1.07 -12.18 15.09
N ASP A 326 -0.03 -12.73 15.62
CA ASP A 326 -0.70 -13.92 15.10
C ASP A 326 -1.87 -13.49 14.21
N TYR A 327 -1.56 -13.12 12.96
CA TYR A 327 -2.57 -12.64 12.02
C TYR A 327 -3.58 -13.72 11.64
N GLU A 328 -3.21 -15.01 11.65
CA GLU A 328 -4.12 -16.11 11.30
C GLU A 328 -5.21 -16.23 12.35
N LYS A 329 -4.83 -16.19 13.62
CA LYS A 329 -5.79 -16.17 14.73
C LYS A 329 -6.64 -14.90 14.69
N ALA A 330 -6.01 -13.74 14.43
CA ALA A 330 -6.72 -12.47 14.35
C ALA A 330 -7.79 -12.47 13.24
N MET A 331 -7.49 -13.03 12.07
CA MET A 331 -8.45 -13.12 10.98
C MET A 331 -9.65 -14.04 11.25
N LEU A 332 -9.49 -15.03 12.11
CA LEU A 332 -10.57 -15.95 12.49
C LEU A 332 -11.46 -15.38 13.59
N CYS A 333 -11.06 -14.29 14.24
CA CYS A 333 -11.84 -13.67 15.30
C CYS A 333 -12.95 -12.80 14.70
N PRO A 334 -14.24 -13.12 14.98
CA PRO A 334 -15.36 -12.36 14.42
C PRO A 334 -15.66 -11.05 15.16
N ASP A 335 -15.02 -10.84 16.30
CA ASP A 335 -15.28 -9.73 17.21
C ASP A 335 -14.13 -8.72 17.25
N GLU A 336 -14.33 -7.63 18.02
CA GLU A 336 -13.25 -6.71 18.36
C GLU A 336 -12.12 -7.44 19.10
N GLN A 337 -10.88 -7.10 18.76
CA GLN A 337 -9.71 -7.64 19.41
C GLN A 337 -8.63 -6.57 19.57
N ASP A 338 -8.00 -6.61 20.73
CA ASP A 338 -6.79 -5.85 21.01
C ASP A 338 -5.61 -6.55 20.31
N GLY A 339 -5.25 -6.07 19.12
CA GLY A 339 -4.00 -6.48 18.50
C GLY A 339 -2.82 -5.88 19.29
N GLU A 340 -1.61 -6.41 19.06
CA GLU A 340 -0.42 -5.87 19.72
C GLU A 340 -0.06 -4.45 19.28
N TYR A 341 -0.55 -4.03 18.12
CA TYR A 341 -0.16 -2.77 17.47
C TYR A 341 -1.31 -1.81 17.19
N GLY A 342 -2.54 -2.15 17.60
CA GLY A 342 -3.75 -1.37 17.40
C GLY A 342 -5.01 -2.21 17.61
N ILE A 343 -6.18 -1.60 17.56
CA ILE A 343 -7.46 -2.29 17.68
C ILE A 343 -7.94 -2.76 16.30
N LEU A 344 -8.29 -4.04 16.21
CA LEU A 344 -9.01 -4.62 15.08
C LEU A 344 -10.47 -4.82 15.48
N THR A 345 -11.41 -4.25 14.70
CA THR A 345 -12.83 -4.53 14.88
C THR A 345 -13.28 -5.60 13.90
N ALA A 346 -14.46 -6.17 14.14
CA ALA A 346 -15.07 -7.06 13.16
C ALA A 346 -15.16 -6.44 11.77
N GLN A 347 -15.19 -7.28 10.75
CA GLN A 347 -15.45 -6.82 9.38
C GLN A 347 -16.82 -6.16 9.29
N LEU A 348 -16.91 -5.04 8.59
CA LEU A 348 -18.16 -4.33 8.35
C LEU A 348 -18.98 -5.02 7.25
N GLU A 349 -20.28 -4.83 7.28
CA GLU A 349 -21.21 -5.44 6.34
C GLU A 349 -21.00 -4.89 4.92
N PRO A 350 -21.02 -5.73 3.89
CA PRO A 350 -20.95 -5.27 2.51
C PRO A 350 -22.25 -4.55 2.10
N GLY A 351 -22.14 -3.67 1.13
CA GLY A 351 -23.27 -2.93 0.59
C GLY A 351 -23.37 -1.53 1.18
N GLU A 352 -23.25 -0.52 0.29
CA GLU A 352 -23.35 0.87 0.68
C GLU A 352 -24.77 1.21 1.11
N ASN A 353 -24.91 1.72 2.33
CA ASN A 353 -26.18 2.19 2.87
C ASN A 353 -26.03 3.63 3.41
N LEU A 354 -26.62 4.60 2.70
CA LEU A 354 -26.59 6.01 3.04
C LEU A 354 -27.84 6.47 3.85
N ASP A 355 -28.66 5.54 4.35
CA ASP A 355 -29.75 5.83 5.25
C ASP A 355 -29.19 6.17 6.65
N PRO A 356 -29.38 7.39 7.18
CA PRO A 356 -28.85 7.81 8.47
C PRO A 356 -29.49 7.08 9.66
N ASP A 357 -30.72 6.57 9.50
CA ASP A 357 -31.47 5.93 10.57
C ASP A 357 -31.08 4.45 10.76
N VAL A 358 -30.36 3.88 9.79
CA VAL A 358 -29.89 2.51 9.82
C VAL A 358 -28.45 2.47 10.30
N ILE A 359 -28.23 2.09 11.55
CA ILE A 359 -26.90 1.85 12.14
C ILE A 359 -26.74 0.36 12.42
N THR A 360 -25.74 -0.27 11.82
CA THR A 360 -25.48 -1.70 11.98
C THR A 360 -24.76 -2.01 13.30
N ASP A 361 -24.72 -3.28 13.68
CA ASP A 361 -23.96 -3.71 14.87
C ASP A 361 -22.46 -3.56 14.65
N GLY A 362 -21.97 -3.77 13.42
CA GLY A 362 -20.58 -3.53 13.04
C GLY A 362 -20.18 -2.06 13.24
N GLU A 363 -21.05 -1.11 12.82
CA GLU A 363 -20.83 0.32 13.01
C GLU A 363 -20.84 0.73 14.49
N ARG A 364 -21.70 0.09 15.33
CA ARG A 364 -21.71 0.35 16.78
C ARG A 364 -20.44 -0.15 17.46
N ARG A 365 -19.95 -1.34 17.08
CA ARG A 365 -18.70 -1.91 17.60
C ARG A 365 -17.50 -1.07 17.15
N PHE A 366 -17.46 -0.63 15.89
CA PHE A 366 -16.40 0.25 15.39
C PHE A 366 -16.41 1.59 16.14
N ALA A 367 -17.57 2.17 16.39
CA ALA A 367 -17.73 3.39 17.20
C ALA A 367 -17.21 3.20 18.64
N ALA A 368 -17.52 2.06 19.28
CA ALA A 368 -17.05 1.74 20.62
C ALA A 368 -15.51 1.65 20.69
N ALA A 369 -14.89 1.02 19.69
CA ALA A 369 -13.42 0.96 19.58
C ALA A 369 -12.78 2.35 19.39
N LEU A 370 -13.39 3.21 18.55
CA LEU A 370 -12.94 4.59 18.39
C LEU A 370 -13.06 5.38 19.70
N GLU A 371 -14.20 5.28 20.39
CA GLU A 371 -14.44 5.93 21.69
C GLU A 371 -13.41 5.50 22.74
N ARG A 372 -13.20 4.18 22.87
CA ARG A 372 -12.24 3.59 23.79
C ARG A 372 -10.82 4.12 23.55
N MET A 373 -10.37 4.15 22.30
CA MET A 373 -9.05 4.66 21.94
C MET A 373 -8.91 6.16 22.26
N LEU A 374 -9.99 6.93 22.08
CA LEU A 374 -9.97 8.38 22.36
C LEU A 374 -10.00 8.69 23.87
N THR A 375 -10.70 7.88 24.68
CA THR A 375 -10.93 8.16 26.10
C THR A 375 -9.86 7.54 27.01
N ASP A 376 -9.25 6.43 26.63
CA ASP A 376 -8.17 5.78 27.39
C ASP A 376 -6.80 6.27 26.90
N GLU A 377 -6.23 7.24 27.63
CA GLU A 377 -4.93 7.82 27.28
C GLU A 377 -3.77 6.84 27.44
N LYS A 378 -3.83 5.94 28.41
CA LYS A 378 -2.78 4.93 28.61
C LYS A 378 -2.77 3.94 27.45
N LEU A 379 -3.94 3.47 27.05
CA LEU A 379 -4.11 2.59 25.89
C LEU A 379 -3.60 3.29 24.63
N ARG A 380 -4.03 4.52 24.39
CA ARG A 380 -3.63 5.32 23.23
C ARG A 380 -2.11 5.49 23.15
N SER A 381 -1.48 5.87 24.26
CA SER A 381 -0.02 6.06 24.33
C SER A 381 0.75 4.76 24.12
N SER A 382 0.26 3.64 24.67
CA SER A 382 0.88 2.33 24.48
C SER A 382 0.83 1.88 23.01
N TYR A 383 -0.31 2.08 22.33
CA TYR A 383 -0.45 1.76 20.92
C TYR A 383 0.35 2.71 20.02
N ALA A 384 0.47 3.99 20.37
CA ALA A 384 1.33 4.92 19.62
C ALA A 384 2.78 4.42 19.57
N ALA A 385 3.32 3.98 20.70
CA ALA A 385 4.68 3.44 20.79
C ALA A 385 4.81 2.10 20.04
N ALA A 386 3.88 1.17 20.24
CA ALA A 386 3.88 -0.14 19.62
C ALA A 386 3.72 -0.05 18.09
N ALA A 387 2.85 0.83 17.61
CA ALA A 387 2.62 1.08 16.19
C ALA A 387 3.88 1.56 15.47
N LYS A 388 4.60 2.51 16.09
CA LYS A 388 5.84 3.04 15.52
C LYS A 388 6.93 1.97 15.40
N LEU A 389 7.10 1.12 16.42
CA LEU A 389 8.03 0.00 16.37
C LEU A 389 7.64 -1.01 15.26
N ARG A 390 6.34 -1.31 15.14
CA ARG A 390 5.86 -2.23 14.09
C ARG A 390 6.08 -1.71 12.69
N ALA A 391 5.98 -0.40 12.47
CA ALA A 391 6.18 0.21 11.16
C ALA A 391 7.59 -0.05 10.59
N GLU A 392 8.61 -0.24 11.44
CA GLU A 392 9.97 -0.57 11.01
C GLU A 392 10.06 -1.91 10.25
N ASP A 393 9.17 -2.86 10.53
CA ASP A 393 9.11 -4.13 9.80
C ASP A 393 8.71 -3.95 8.32
N PHE A 394 8.19 -2.77 7.97
CA PHE A 394 7.78 -2.37 6.63
C PHE A 394 8.72 -1.31 6.01
N SER A 395 9.88 -1.08 6.61
CA SER A 395 10.87 -0.12 6.11
C SER A 395 11.41 -0.47 4.72
N GLU A 396 11.96 0.52 4.01
CA GLU A 396 12.65 0.28 2.73
C GLU A 396 13.83 -0.68 2.89
N GLU A 397 14.50 -0.68 4.02
CA GLU A 397 15.60 -1.62 4.29
C GLU A 397 15.10 -3.06 4.39
N ALA A 398 14.01 -3.31 5.13
CA ALA A 398 13.39 -4.63 5.20
C ALA A 398 12.90 -5.10 3.82
N TYR A 399 12.31 -4.19 3.04
CA TYR A 399 11.88 -4.45 1.67
C TYR A 399 13.06 -4.81 0.76
N ARG A 400 14.14 -4.01 0.76
CA ARG A 400 15.36 -4.21 -0.03
C ARG A 400 15.98 -5.58 0.27
N LYS A 401 16.20 -5.88 1.55
CA LYS A 401 16.74 -7.17 1.99
C LYS A 401 15.91 -8.34 1.45
N LYS A 402 14.59 -8.28 1.58
CA LYS A 402 13.69 -9.32 1.09
C LYS A 402 13.69 -9.42 -0.44
N LEU A 403 13.66 -8.29 -1.15
CA LEU A 403 13.64 -8.26 -2.61
C LEU A 403 14.94 -8.80 -3.21
N LEU A 404 16.10 -8.47 -2.63
CA LEU A 404 17.39 -8.99 -3.06
C LEU A 404 17.50 -10.50 -2.85
N SER A 405 16.95 -11.05 -1.76
CA SER A 405 16.90 -12.50 -1.53
C SER A 405 16.13 -13.29 -2.61
N PHE A 406 15.26 -12.62 -3.37
CA PHE A 406 14.60 -13.25 -4.51
C PHE A 406 15.49 -13.37 -5.76
N MET A 407 16.60 -12.65 -5.79
CA MET A 407 17.57 -12.62 -6.91
C MET A 407 18.75 -13.60 -6.72
N GLU A 408 18.89 -14.14 -5.53
CA GLU A 408 19.84 -15.22 -5.22
C GLU A 408 19.34 -16.56 -5.74
#